data_032919b17a2949ff1bb03ae87986901d
#
_entry.id   032919b17a2949ff1bb03ae87986901d
#
_cell.length_a   1.000
_cell.length_b   1.000
_cell.length_c   1.000
_cell.angle_alpha   90.00
_cell.angle_beta   90.00
_cell.angle_gamma   90.00
#
_symmetry.space_group_name_H-M   'P 1'
#
loop_
_entity.id
_entity.type
_entity.pdbx_description
1 polymer ?
#
loop_
_entity_poly.entity_id
_entity_poly.type
_entity_poly.pdbx_seq_one_letter_code
_entity_poly.pdbx_strand_id
1 'polypeptide(L)'
;MSGHSKWNNIKRKKEKTDGARAKVFTKIGREIAVAVKEGGGNPASNSKLAALIAKAKANSVPNDNIQRIIKRAEGGDKTEYEAITYEGYGPGGIAVMVETLTDNRNRTAANMRHYFDKFGGNLGQMGCVSFMFTQKGVIVVDLEDKDPDELMMDALDAGADDFDAGEEAAEVTTSPENFTAVCDALEKKGYKFISADVAQVPSTTTTLTDPDQLAQMGKLLDALDDDDDVQNAWHTLENEEDLDR
;
A
#
# COMPACT_ATOMS: atom_id res chain seq x y z
N MET A 1 7.54 -8.35 15.80
CA MET A 1 6.94 -9.40 15.00
C MET A 1 5.71 -8.82 14.27
N SER A 2 5.94 -8.04 13.22
CA SER A 2 4.86 -7.44 12.41
C SER A 2 5.06 -7.71 10.91
N GLY A 3 5.89 -8.69 10.58
CA GLY A 3 6.35 -8.93 9.22
C GLY A 3 5.37 -9.60 8.27
N HIS A 4 4.34 -10.24 8.75
CA HIS A 4 3.40 -10.97 7.88
C HIS A 4 2.25 -10.12 7.36
N SER A 5 2.07 -8.90 7.85
CA SER A 5 0.91 -8.05 7.54
C SER A 5 0.88 -7.62 6.07
N LYS A 6 2.02 -7.24 5.48
CA LYS A 6 2.02 -6.83 4.06
C LYS A 6 1.89 -8.01 3.10
N TRP A 7 2.50 -9.14 3.40
CA TRP A 7 2.35 -10.37 2.61
C TRP A 7 0.90 -10.88 2.63
N ASN A 8 0.25 -10.94 3.81
CA ASN A 8 -1.12 -11.34 3.95
C ASN A 8 -2.08 -10.42 3.17
N ASN A 9 -1.87 -9.11 3.24
CA ASN A 9 -2.59 -8.13 2.44
C ASN A 9 -2.44 -8.36 0.93
N ILE A 10 -1.22 -8.65 0.46
CA ILE A 10 -0.94 -8.93 -0.95
C ILE A 10 -1.62 -10.24 -1.36
N LYS A 11 -1.52 -11.29 -0.54
CA LYS A 11 -2.14 -12.59 -0.80
C LYS A 11 -3.66 -12.46 -0.93
N ARG A 12 -4.31 -11.77 0.02
CA ARG A 12 -5.75 -11.47 -0.02
C ARG A 12 -6.15 -10.68 -1.27
N LYS A 13 -5.34 -9.69 -1.68
CA LYS A 13 -5.58 -8.91 -2.91
C LYS A 13 -5.35 -9.70 -4.18
N LYS A 14 -4.42 -10.64 -4.20
CA LYS A 14 -4.09 -11.48 -5.37
C LYS A 14 -5.19 -12.49 -5.71
N GLU A 15 -6.00 -12.89 -4.74
CA GLU A 15 -7.14 -13.80 -4.92
C GLU A 15 -8.37 -13.10 -5.52
N LYS A 16 -8.40 -11.78 -5.55
CA LYS A 16 -9.48 -10.98 -6.15
C LYS A 16 -9.34 -10.90 -7.67
N THR A 17 -10.48 -11.09 -8.35
CA THR A 17 -10.68 -11.22 -9.80
C THR A 17 -10.30 -9.98 -10.64
N ASP A 18 -10.54 -10.03 -11.98
CA ASP A 18 -10.26 -8.98 -12.97
C ASP A 18 -10.78 -7.56 -12.61
N GLY A 19 -11.82 -7.46 -11.79
CA GLY A 19 -12.30 -6.17 -11.25
C GLY A 19 -11.28 -5.46 -10.35
N ALA A 20 -10.47 -6.21 -9.60
CA ALA A 20 -9.43 -5.65 -8.76
C ALA A 20 -8.28 -5.02 -9.59
N ARG A 21 -7.97 -5.60 -10.75
CA ARG A 21 -6.95 -5.03 -11.66
C ARG A 21 -7.36 -3.67 -12.21
N ALA A 22 -8.63 -3.49 -12.57
CA ALA A 22 -9.13 -2.21 -13.07
C ALA A 22 -9.00 -1.10 -12.01
N LYS A 23 -9.23 -1.42 -10.73
CA LYS A 23 -9.09 -0.48 -9.61
C LYS A 23 -7.61 -0.11 -9.37
N VAL A 24 -6.71 -1.09 -9.39
CA VAL A 24 -5.26 -0.83 -9.31
C VAL A 24 -4.82 0.12 -10.42
N PHE A 25 -5.34 -0.06 -11.64
CA PHE A 25 -5.04 0.83 -12.77
C PHE A 25 -5.54 2.26 -12.54
N THR A 26 -6.75 2.40 -11.97
CA THR A 26 -7.32 3.72 -11.64
C THR A 26 -6.46 4.43 -10.57
N LYS A 27 -6.10 3.72 -9.50
CA LYS A 27 -5.29 4.25 -8.40
C LYS A 27 -3.91 4.72 -8.89
N ILE A 28 -3.15 3.83 -9.56
CA ILE A 28 -1.84 4.17 -10.14
C ILE A 28 -1.98 5.29 -11.19
N GLY A 29 -3.06 5.30 -11.97
CA GLY A 29 -3.31 6.33 -12.96
C GLY A 29 -3.44 7.73 -12.35
N ARG A 30 -4.06 7.87 -11.18
CA ARG A 30 -4.14 9.13 -10.45
C ARG A 30 -2.78 9.57 -9.93
N GLU A 31 -2.00 8.65 -9.35
CA GLU A 31 -0.62 8.92 -8.89
C GLU A 31 0.24 9.43 -10.06
N ILE A 32 0.16 8.79 -11.23
CA ILE A 32 0.87 9.23 -12.45
C ILE A 32 0.43 10.63 -12.87
N ALA A 33 -0.88 10.92 -12.90
CA ALA A 33 -1.37 12.23 -13.29
C ALA A 33 -0.87 13.34 -12.36
N VAL A 34 -0.81 13.09 -11.05
CA VAL A 34 -0.24 14.03 -10.07
C VAL A 34 1.26 14.21 -10.31
N ALA A 35 2.02 13.12 -10.46
CA ALA A 35 3.45 13.19 -10.70
C ALA A 35 3.82 13.97 -11.98
N VAL A 36 3.00 13.81 -13.03
CA VAL A 36 3.18 14.58 -14.29
C VAL A 36 2.92 16.07 -14.07
N LYS A 37 1.87 16.43 -13.32
CA LYS A 37 1.58 17.85 -13.03
C LYS A 37 2.64 18.52 -12.17
N GLU A 38 3.25 17.78 -11.25
CA GLU A 38 4.29 18.29 -10.36
C GLU A 38 5.66 18.41 -11.04
N GLY A 39 6.05 17.42 -11.86
CA GLY A 39 7.42 17.29 -12.38
C GLY A 39 7.53 17.14 -13.91
N GLY A 40 6.40 17.24 -14.63
CA GLY A 40 6.37 17.05 -16.09
C GLY A 40 6.32 15.59 -16.53
N GLY A 41 5.97 15.33 -17.79
CA GLY A 41 5.73 14.00 -18.34
C GLY A 41 6.97 13.23 -18.80
N ASN A 42 8.18 13.77 -18.60
CA ASN A 42 9.40 13.07 -18.98
C ASN A 42 9.99 12.29 -17.79
N PRO A 43 9.95 10.94 -17.80
CA PRO A 43 10.45 10.12 -16.70
C PRO A 43 11.97 10.24 -16.48
N ALA A 44 12.74 10.70 -17.46
CA ALA A 44 14.17 10.92 -17.30
C ALA A 44 14.49 12.09 -16.37
N SER A 45 13.59 13.07 -16.25
CA SER A 45 13.71 14.24 -15.38
C SER A 45 12.74 14.22 -14.19
N ASN A 46 11.84 13.24 -14.12
CA ASN A 46 10.85 13.08 -13.08
C ASN A 46 10.96 11.67 -12.46
N SER A 47 11.77 11.55 -11.40
CA SER A 47 12.03 10.27 -10.73
C SER A 47 10.76 9.65 -10.12
N LYS A 48 9.84 10.48 -9.61
CA LYS A 48 8.54 10.03 -9.09
C LYS A 48 7.71 9.37 -10.19
N LEU A 49 7.66 9.99 -11.38
CA LEU A 49 6.98 9.43 -12.54
C LEU A 49 7.65 8.13 -13.01
N ALA A 50 8.99 8.08 -13.03
CA ALA A 50 9.73 6.86 -13.41
C ALA A 50 9.38 5.68 -12.49
N ALA A 51 9.36 5.89 -11.17
CA ALA A 51 8.98 4.88 -10.19
C ALA A 51 7.52 4.41 -10.38
N LEU A 52 6.60 5.35 -10.62
CA LEU A 52 5.18 5.02 -10.86
C LEU A 52 4.96 4.26 -12.18
N ILE A 53 5.73 4.55 -13.22
CA ILE A 53 5.71 3.77 -14.46
C ILE A 53 6.21 2.34 -14.21
N ALA A 54 7.26 2.16 -13.42
CA ALA A 54 7.74 0.84 -13.03
C ALA A 54 6.68 0.08 -12.22
N LYS A 55 6.06 0.72 -11.22
CA LYS A 55 4.93 0.18 -10.44
C LYS A 55 3.75 -0.22 -11.32
N ALA A 56 3.39 0.62 -12.30
CA ALA A 56 2.31 0.34 -13.25
C ALA A 56 2.61 -0.91 -14.10
N LYS A 57 3.84 -1.02 -14.62
CA LYS A 57 4.28 -2.19 -15.40
C LYS A 57 4.28 -3.48 -14.57
N ALA A 58 4.76 -3.42 -13.34
CA ALA A 58 4.74 -4.56 -12.40
C ALA A 58 3.30 -5.04 -12.13
N ASN A 59 2.32 -4.11 -12.14
CA ASN A 59 0.89 -4.42 -12.02
C ASN A 59 0.21 -4.71 -13.38
N SER A 60 0.96 -4.97 -14.43
CA SER A 60 0.46 -5.31 -15.77
C SER A 60 -0.43 -4.22 -16.42
N VAL A 61 -0.22 -2.95 -16.07
CA VAL A 61 -0.88 -1.83 -16.74
C VAL A 61 -0.33 -1.70 -18.15
N PRO A 62 -1.19 -1.71 -19.22
CA PRO A 62 -0.72 -1.59 -20.60
C PRO A 62 0.00 -0.26 -20.84
N ASN A 63 1.11 -0.29 -21.59
CA ASN A 63 1.90 0.90 -21.90
C ASN A 63 1.05 2.02 -22.55
N ASP A 64 0.10 1.67 -23.40
CA ASP A 64 -0.78 2.64 -24.06
C ASP A 64 -1.65 3.40 -23.05
N ASN A 65 -2.07 2.73 -21.96
CA ASN A 65 -2.82 3.38 -20.89
C ASN A 65 -1.93 4.34 -20.12
N ILE A 66 -0.70 3.94 -19.78
CA ILE A 66 0.28 4.80 -19.11
C ILE A 66 0.53 6.06 -19.94
N GLN A 67 0.84 5.89 -21.23
CA GLN A 67 1.11 7.01 -22.15
C GLN A 67 -0.10 7.93 -22.32
N ARG A 68 -1.31 7.36 -22.34
CA ARG A 68 -2.55 8.15 -22.43
C ARG A 68 -2.76 9.03 -21.19
N ILE A 69 -2.49 8.49 -20.00
CA ILE A 69 -2.59 9.25 -18.74
C ILE A 69 -1.57 10.39 -18.74
N ILE A 70 -0.31 10.11 -19.09
CA ILE A 70 0.75 11.13 -19.17
C ILE A 70 0.34 12.26 -20.13
N LYS A 71 -0.02 11.92 -21.37
CA LYS A 71 -0.45 12.92 -22.38
C LYS A 71 -1.65 13.73 -21.94
N ARG A 72 -2.63 13.10 -21.27
CA ARG A 72 -3.81 13.79 -20.75
C ARG A 72 -3.44 14.78 -19.67
N ALA A 73 -2.56 14.39 -18.74
CA ALA A 73 -2.09 15.26 -17.66
C ALA A 73 -1.25 16.44 -18.18
N GLU A 74 -0.39 16.23 -19.20
CA GLU A 74 0.35 17.29 -19.90
C GLU A 74 -0.56 18.22 -20.72
N GLY A 75 -1.60 17.65 -21.32
CA GLY A 75 -2.54 18.35 -22.21
C GLY A 75 -3.52 19.31 -21.52
N GLY A 76 -3.32 19.59 -20.23
CA GLY A 76 -4.10 20.58 -19.48
C GLY A 76 -5.40 19.99 -18.91
N ASP A 77 -5.42 18.71 -18.58
CA ASP A 77 -6.50 18.13 -17.75
C ASP A 77 -6.64 18.97 -16.47
N LYS A 78 -7.81 19.58 -16.30
CA LYS A 78 -8.13 20.46 -15.16
C LYS A 78 -8.45 19.71 -13.88
N THR A 79 -8.49 18.37 -13.92
CA THR A 79 -8.75 17.56 -12.73
C THR A 79 -7.60 17.75 -11.74
N GLU A 80 -7.87 18.38 -10.63
CA GLU A 80 -6.92 18.52 -9.52
C GLU A 80 -7.20 17.44 -8.50
N TYR A 81 -6.14 16.72 -8.10
CA TYR A 81 -6.22 15.71 -7.05
C TYR A 81 -5.61 16.26 -5.77
N GLU A 82 -6.33 16.09 -4.66
CA GLU A 82 -5.89 16.42 -3.31
C GLU A 82 -5.58 15.13 -2.55
N ALA A 83 -4.39 15.04 -1.95
CA ALA A 83 -4.03 13.98 -1.04
C ALA A 83 -4.58 14.29 0.36
N ILE A 84 -5.39 13.37 0.92
CA ILE A 84 -5.99 13.53 2.23
C ILE A 84 -5.81 12.22 3.00
N THR A 85 -5.37 12.31 4.25
CA THR A 85 -5.32 11.17 5.16
C THR A 85 -6.50 11.23 6.12
N TYR A 86 -7.23 10.12 6.19
CA TYR A 86 -8.30 9.90 7.17
C TYR A 86 -7.84 8.92 8.22
N GLU A 87 -8.24 9.18 9.46
CA GLU A 87 -7.82 8.40 10.61
C GLU A 87 -9.04 8.00 11.44
N GLY A 88 -9.02 6.79 11.99
CA GLY A 88 -10.13 6.31 12.81
C GLY A 88 -9.85 4.96 13.44
N TYR A 89 -10.86 4.44 14.10
CA TYR A 89 -10.84 3.11 14.69
C TYR A 89 -11.88 2.22 14.01
N GLY A 90 -11.47 1.06 13.57
CA GLY A 90 -12.33 -0.02 13.10
C GLY A 90 -12.90 -0.86 14.24
N PRO A 91 -13.60 -1.96 13.92
CA PRO A 91 -14.10 -2.91 14.89
C PRO A 91 -13.02 -3.35 15.88
N GLY A 92 -13.42 -3.54 17.15
CA GLY A 92 -12.50 -3.98 18.21
C GLY A 92 -11.40 -2.98 18.57
N GLY A 93 -11.50 -1.72 18.11
CA GLY A 93 -10.52 -0.69 18.40
C GLY A 93 -9.25 -0.75 17.55
N ILE A 94 -9.30 -1.46 16.42
CA ILE A 94 -8.19 -1.49 15.44
C ILE A 94 -8.00 -0.08 14.89
N ALA A 95 -6.80 0.47 15.05
CA ALA A 95 -6.45 1.75 14.43
C ALA A 95 -6.36 1.59 12.91
N VAL A 96 -6.97 2.52 12.18
CA VAL A 96 -6.97 2.52 10.70
C VAL A 96 -6.62 3.90 10.20
N MET A 97 -5.61 3.95 9.32
CA MET A 97 -5.19 5.16 8.60
C MET A 97 -5.40 4.94 7.11
N VAL A 98 -6.13 5.85 6.47
CA VAL A 98 -6.52 5.74 5.05
C VAL A 98 -5.93 6.90 4.27
N GLU A 99 -5.03 6.60 3.35
CA GLU A 99 -4.47 7.57 2.42
C GLU A 99 -5.34 7.63 1.16
N THR A 100 -5.79 8.82 0.83
CA THR A 100 -6.66 9.04 -0.34
C THR A 100 -6.07 10.05 -1.30
N LEU A 101 -6.44 9.91 -2.58
CA LEU A 101 -6.11 10.87 -3.64
C LEU A 101 -7.40 11.14 -4.41
N THR A 102 -8.01 12.29 -4.17
CA THR A 102 -9.37 12.59 -4.63
C THR A 102 -9.47 13.89 -5.38
N ASP A 103 -10.38 13.94 -6.35
CA ASP A 103 -10.84 15.16 -7.03
C ASP A 103 -12.07 15.81 -6.35
N ASN A 104 -12.60 15.17 -5.29
CA ASN A 104 -13.77 15.65 -4.55
C ASN A 104 -13.70 15.31 -3.06
N ARG A 105 -13.10 16.21 -2.28
CA ARG A 105 -12.92 16.08 -0.85
C ARG A 105 -14.22 15.76 -0.08
N ASN A 106 -15.33 16.39 -0.46
CA ASN A 106 -16.60 16.21 0.25
C ASN A 106 -17.18 14.81 0.03
N ARG A 107 -17.09 14.29 -1.20
CA ARG A 107 -17.51 12.93 -1.53
C ARG A 107 -16.68 11.93 -0.72
N THR A 108 -15.35 12.05 -0.76
CA THR A 108 -14.45 11.12 -0.06
C THR A 108 -14.66 11.15 1.44
N ALA A 109 -14.80 12.34 2.05
CA ALA A 109 -15.09 12.46 3.48
C ALA A 109 -16.41 11.79 3.88
N ALA A 110 -17.45 11.91 3.03
CA ALA A 110 -18.75 11.25 3.27
C ALA A 110 -18.62 9.72 3.16
N ASN A 111 -17.87 9.23 2.15
CA ASN A 111 -17.62 7.80 1.95
C ASN A 111 -16.85 7.22 3.16
N MET A 112 -15.75 7.86 3.57
CA MET A 112 -14.95 7.39 4.71
C MET A 112 -15.81 7.31 5.99
N ARG A 113 -16.58 8.34 6.28
CA ARG A 113 -17.50 8.31 7.45
C ARG A 113 -18.49 7.16 7.31
N HIS A 114 -19.09 7.00 6.14
CA HIS A 114 -20.06 5.92 5.90
C HIS A 114 -19.45 4.53 6.10
N TYR A 115 -18.23 4.29 5.61
CA TYR A 115 -17.60 2.98 5.74
C TYR A 115 -17.29 2.66 7.20
N PHE A 116 -16.65 3.57 7.91
CA PHE A 116 -16.36 3.37 9.34
C PHE A 116 -17.65 3.13 10.15
N ASP A 117 -18.67 3.98 10.01
CA ASP A 117 -19.92 3.86 10.73
C ASP A 117 -20.67 2.54 10.41
N LYS A 118 -20.70 2.18 9.11
CA LYS A 118 -21.43 0.99 8.65
C LYS A 118 -20.83 -0.32 9.16
N PHE A 119 -19.52 -0.37 9.32
CA PHE A 119 -18.82 -1.58 9.72
C PHE A 119 -18.34 -1.57 11.17
N GLY A 120 -19.00 -0.81 12.04
CA GLY A 120 -18.78 -0.85 13.49
C GLY A 120 -17.52 -0.15 13.98
N GLY A 121 -17.00 0.76 13.17
CA GLY A 121 -15.90 1.63 13.52
C GLY A 121 -16.35 3.07 13.80
N ASN A 122 -15.38 3.97 13.87
CA ASN A 122 -15.60 5.41 14.07
C ASN A 122 -14.48 6.20 13.38
N LEU A 123 -14.84 7.09 12.46
CA LEU A 123 -13.90 8.04 11.88
C LEU A 123 -13.53 9.10 12.91
N GLY A 124 -12.23 9.25 13.18
CA GLY A 124 -11.69 10.19 14.15
C GLY A 124 -11.24 11.52 13.53
N GLN A 125 -10.52 12.29 14.32
CA GLN A 125 -9.85 13.50 13.88
C GLN A 125 -8.43 13.17 13.40
N MET A 126 -7.86 14.02 12.57
CA MET A 126 -6.45 13.92 12.15
C MET A 126 -5.54 13.87 13.39
N GLY A 127 -4.58 12.95 13.39
CA GLY A 127 -3.65 12.73 14.50
C GLY A 127 -4.14 11.72 15.54
N CYS A 128 -5.35 11.14 15.40
CA CYS A 128 -5.89 10.23 16.43
C CYS A 128 -5.24 8.84 16.41
N VAL A 129 -4.65 8.42 15.29
CA VAL A 129 -3.97 7.12 15.16
C VAL A 129 -2.59 7.19 14.49
N SER A 130 -2.24 8.27 13.79
CA SER A 130 -0.98 8.40 13.04
C SER A 130 0.27 8.20 13.89
N PHE A 131 0.22 8.53 15.19
CA PHE A 131 1.32 8.28 16.13
C PHE A 131 1.62 6.78 16.35
N MET A 132 0.71 5.90 15.98
CA MET A 132 0.87 4.44 16.08
C MET A 132 1.58 3.85 14.86
N PHE A 133 1.83 4.65 13.83
CA PHE A 133 2.46 4.21 12.59
C PHE A 133 3.80 4.92 12.37
N THR A 134 4.72 4.19 11.74
CA THR A 134 6.02 4.74 11.34
C THR A 134 6.21 4.44 9.85
N GLN A 135 6.64 5.43 9.09
CA GLN A 135 6.95 5.24 7.68
C GLN A 135 8.23 4.44 7.53
N LYS A 136 8.17 3.33 6.80
CA LYS A 136 9.28 2.43 6.52
C LYS A 136 9.27 1.96 5.07
N GLY A 137 10.42 1.64 4.53
CA GLY A 137 10.52 0.85 3.31
C GLY A 137 10.20 -0.61 3.62
N VAL A 138 9.28 -1.23 2.88
CA VAL A 138 8.88 -2.62 3.04
C VAL A 138 9.05 -3.34 1.71
N ILE A 139 9.91 -4.35 1.69
CA ILE A 139 10.21 -5.15 0.49
C ILE A 139 9.76 -6.58 0.80
N VAL A 140 8.83 -7.10 0.01
CA VAL A 140 8.38 -8.49 0.10
C VAL A 140 9.09 -9.27 -0.99
N VAL A 141 9.95 -10.19 -0.59
CA VAL A 141 10.79 -11.01 -1.47
C VAL A 141 10.18 -12.39 -1.62
N ASP A 142 10.11 -12.88 -2.85
CA ASP A 142 9.70 -14.25 -3.16
C ASP A 142 10.81 -15.22 -2.73
N LEU A 143 10.45 -16.20 -1.89
CA LEU A 143 11.38 -17.24 -1.40
C LEU A 143 11.43 -18.48 -2.30
N GLU A 144 10.73 -18.49 -3.45
CA GLU A 144 10.82 -19.60 -4.40
C GLU A 144 12.31 -19.88 -4.75
N ASP A 145 12.80 -21.07 -4.38
CA ASP A 145 14.18 -21.51 -4.59
C ASP A 145 15.28 -20.63 -3.92
N LYS A 146 14.96 -19.88 -2.88
CA LYS A 146 15.91 -19.03 -2.14
C LYS A 146 16.08 -19.49 -0.71
N ASP A 147 17.31 -19.34 -0.19
CA ASP A 147 17.63 -19.57 1.22
C ASP A 147 17.27 -18.30 2.04
N PRO A 148 16.35 -18.39 3.01
CA PRO A 148 16.00 -17.25 3.84
C PRO A 148 17.17 -16.70 4.67
N ASP A 149 18.09 -17.56 5.10
CA ASP A 149 19.24 -17.15 5.90
C ASP A 149 20.24 -16.35 5.06
N GLU A 150 20.45 -16.74 3.79
CA GLU A 150 21.27 -15.99 2.84
C GLU A 150 20.62 -14.61 2.54
N LEU A 151 19.32 -14.60 2.28
CA LEU A 151 18.60 -13.36 2.04
C LEU A 151 18.65 -12.42 3.26
N MET A 152 18.53 -12.95 4.48
CA MET A 152 18.64 -12.16 5.71
C MET A 152 20.00 -11.47 5.81
N MET A 153 21.09 -12.22 5.60
CA MET A 153 22.45 -11.66 5.62
C MET A 153 22.62 -10.58 4.56
N ASP A 154 22.15 -10.85 3.35
CA ASP A 154 22.24 -9.93 2.21
C ASP A 154 21.44 -8.64 2.45
N ALA A 155 20.27 -8.74 3.05
CA ALA A 155 19.43 -7.60 3.39
C ALA A 155 20.06 -6.72 4.48
N LEU A 156 20.56 -7.34 5.55
CA LEU A 156 21.23 -6.62 6.65
C LEU A 156 22.52 -5.94 6.16
N ASP A 157 23.32 -6.62 5.35
CA ASP A 157 24.52 -6.05 4.74
C ASP A 157 24.21 -4.87 3.81
N ALA A 158 23.04 -4.90 3.15
CA ALA A 158 22.56 -3.82 2.31
C ALA A 158 22.01 -2.61 3.09
N GLY A 159 21.81 -2.74 4.40
CA GLY A 159 21.32 -1.68 5.28
C GLY A 159 19.85 -1.80 5.65
N ALA A 160 19.27 -2.99 5.61
CA ALA A 160 17.94 -3.24 6.16
C ALA A 160 17.94 -3.12 7.69
N ASP A 161 16.80 -2.65 8.24
CA ASP A 161 16.61 -2.51 9.69
C ASP A 161 16.11 -3.80 10.34
N ASP A 162 15.27 -4.56 9.60
CA ASP A 162 14.63 -5.77 10.12
C ASP A 162 14.33 -6.76 8.99
N PHE A 163 14.19 -8.03 9.36
CA PHE A 163 13.91 -9.13 8.44
C PHE A 163 12.98 -10.15 9.10
N ASP A 164 11.94 -10.57 8.38
CA ASP A 164 11.02 -11.61 8.84
C ASP A 164 10.74 -12.61 7.71
N ALA A 165 11.05 -13.89 7.93
CA ALA A 165 10.86 -14.95 6.94
C ALA A 165 9.58 -15.74 7.21
N GLY A 166 8.69 -15.79 6.20
CA GLY A 166 7.59 -16.73 6.13
C GLY A 166 7.95 -17.99 5.34
N GLU A 167 6.96 -18.81 5.06
CA GLU A 167 7.14 -20.03 4.24
C GLU A 167 7.31 -19.73 2.75
N GLU A 168 6.56 -18.75 2.21
CA GLU A 168 6.50 -18.43 0.77
C GLU A 168 7.24 -17.13 0.43
N ALA A 169 7.33 -16.20 1.37
CA ALA A 169 7.92 -14.89 1.18
C ALA A 169 8.61 -14.39 2.44
N ALA A 170 9.61 -13.52 2.27
CA ALA A 170 10.25 -12.79 3.35
C ALA A 170 9.95 -11.31 3.25
N GLU A 171 9.80 -10.65 4.38
CA GLU A 171 9.64 -9.22 4.48
C GLU A 171 10.93 -8.57 5.00
N VAL A 172 11.47 -7.64 4.21
CA VAL A 172 12.64 -6.83 4.55
C VAL A 172 12.17 -5.42 4.85
N THR A 173 12.50 -4.92 6.02
CA THR A 173 12.12 -3.57 6.46
C THR A 173 13.34 -2.66 6.51
N THR A 174 13.19 -1.44 6.01
CA THR A 174 14.26 -0.44 5.96
C THR A 174 13.75 0.92 6.43
N SER A 175 14.67 1.84 6.74
CA SER A 175 14.31 3.25 6.78
C SER A 175 13.91 3.73 5.36
N PRO A 176 13.06 4.76 5.23
CA PRO A 176 12.70 5.32 3.92
C PRO A 176 13.90 5.79 3.11
N GLU A 177 14.94 6.30 3.77
CA GLU A 177 16.18 6.79 3.17
C GLU A 177 17.01 5.66 2.53
N ASN A 178 17.05 4.49 3.16
CA ASN A 178 17.82 3.34 2.71
C ASN A 178 17.05 2.46 1.71
N PHE A 179 15.75 2.66 1.57
CA PHE A 179 14.85 1.80 0.79
C PHE A 179 15.37 1.53 -0.62
N THR A 180 15.70 2.56 -1.38
CA THR A 180 16.17 2.41 -2.76
C THR A 180 17.50 1.65 -2.83
N ALA A 181 18.42 1.95 -1.91
CA ALA A 181 19.74 1.30 -1.89
C ALA A 181 19.63 -0.20 -1.58
N VAL A 182 18.74 -0.57 -0.65
CA VAL A 182 18.49 -1.98 -0.30
C VAL A 182 17.82 -2.70 -1.47
N CYS A 183 16.81 -2.10 -2.12
CA CYS A 183 16.19 -2.66 -3.33
C CYS A 183 17.23 -2.94 -4.41
N ASP A 184 18.06 -1.95 -4.76
CA ASP A 184 19.09 -2.09 -5.79
C ASP A 184 20.11 -3.20 -5.44
N ALA A 185 20.47 -3.33 -4.18
CA ALA A 185 21.43 -4.34 -3.72
C ALA A 185 20.85 -5.75 -3.84
N LEU A 186 19.61 -5.96 -3.42
CA LEU A 186 18.93 -7.25 -3.49
C LEU A 186 18.62 -7.65 -4.93
N GLU A 187 18.18 -6.72 -5.79
CA GLU A 187 17.97 -6.98 -7.22
C GLU A 187 19.24 -7.41 -7.93
N LYS A 188 20.39 -6.78 -7.64
CA LYS A 188 21.70 -7.16 -8.21
C LYS A 188 22.10 -8.58 -7.81
N LYS A 189 21.65 -9.08 -6.66
CA LYS A 189 21.85 -10.46 -6.21
C LYS A 189 20.82 -11.44 -6.77
N GLY A 190 19.88 -10.96 -7.55
CA GLY A 190 18.89 -11.78 -8.26
C GLY A 190 17.66 -12.15 -7.43
N TYR A 191 17.39 -11.42 -6.36
CA TYR A 191 16.14 -11.57 -5.63
C TYR A 191 14.98 -10.94 -6.40
N LYS A 192 13.83 -11.61 -6.37
CA LYS A 192 12.60 -11.14 -7.02
C LYS A 192 11.68 -10.56 -5.96
N PHE A 193 11.16 -9.37 -6.21
CA PHE A 193 10.21 -8.73 -5.31
C PHE A 193 8.77 -9.03 -5.72
N ILE A 194 7.96 -9.44 -4.75
CA ILE A 194 6.51 -9.49 -4.88
C ILE A 194 5.97 -8.07 -4.78
N SER A 195 6.52 -7.26 -3.86
CA SER A 195 6.27 -5.83 -3.76
C SER A 195 7.45 -5.12 -3.11
N ALA A 196 7.61 -3.83 -3.41
CA ALA A 196 8.57 -2.95 -2.75
C ALA A 196 7.98 -1.54 -2.73
N ASP A 197 7.59 -1.06 -1.56
CA ASP A 197 6.94 0.23 -1.36
C ASP A 197 7.33 0.85 -0.02
N VAL A 198 7.22 2.17 0.08
CA VAL A 198 7.24 2.85 1.37
C VAL A 198 5.84 2.76 1.98
N ALA A 199 5.75 2.23 3.19
CA ALA A 199 4.51 1.87 3.88
C ALA A 199 4.44 2.50 5.28
N GLN A 200 3.23 2.63 5.82
CA GLN A 200 3.01 2.98 7.22
C GLN A 200 2.93 1.69 8.04
N VAL A 201 3.96 1.41 8.81
CA VAL A 201 4.05 0.19 9.61
C VAL A 201 3.61 0.48 11.04
N PRO A 202 2.65 -0.28 11.60
CA PRO A 202 2.21 -0.08 12.97
C PRO A 202 3.33 -0.46 13.97
N SER A 203 3.51 0.37 15.00
CA SER A 203 4.45 0.09 16.09
C SER A 203 3.92 -0.92 17.11
N THR A 204 2.60 -1.08 17.16
CA THR A 204 1.91 -2.08 17.99
C THR A 204 0.74 -2.65 17.20
N THR A 205 0.47 -3.94 17.40
CA THR A 205 -0.63 -4.65 16.75
C THR A 205 -1.68 -5.09 17.78
N THR A 206 -2.86 -5.43 17.31
CA THR A 206 -3.98 -5.91 18.13
C THR A 206 -4.62 -7.11 17.43
N THR A 207 -4.76 -8.22 18.15
CA THR A 207 -5.45 -9.43 17.68
C THR A 207 -6.94 -9.31 17.94
N LEU A 208 -7.79 -9.57 16.94
CA LEU A 208 -9.23 -9.73 17.11
C LEU A 208 -9.57 -11.21 17.29
N THR A 209 -10.36 -11.51 18.33
CA THR A 209 -10.82 -12.86 18.63
C THR A 209 -12.32 -13.05 18.43
N ASP A 210 -13.08 -11.95 18.34
CA ASP A 210 -14.52 -11.97 18.09
C ASP A 210 -14.79 -12.15 16.58
N PRO A 211 -15.46 -13.24 16.16
CA PRO A 211 -15.76 -13.51 14.76
C PRO A 211 -16.57 -12.42 14.07
N ASP A 212 -17.50 -11.78 14.80
CA ASP A 212 -18.31 -10.68 14.24
C ASP A 212 -17.48 -9.44 13.97
N GLN A 213 -16.53 -9.13 14.87
CA GLN A 213 -15.59 -8.00 14.67
C GLN A 213 -14.61 -8.29 13.53
N LEU A 214 -14.11 -9.53 13.41
CA LEU A 214 -13.28 -9.96 12.27
C LEU A 214 -14.03 -9.79 10.95
N ALA A 215 -15.26 -10.31 10.87
CA ALA A 215 -16.09 -10.19 9.67
C ALA A 215 -16.39 -8.72 9.30
N GLN A 216 -16.64 -7.87 10.31
CA GLN A 216 -16.86 -6.44 10.08
C GLN A 216 -15.57 -5.73 9.63
N MET A 217 -14.41 -6.08 10.21
CA MET A 217 -13.12 -5.53 9.82
C MET A 217 -12.76 -5.89 8.38
N GLY A 218 -12.98 -7.14 7.98
CA GLY A 218 -12.81 -7.58 6.60
C GLY A 218 -13.66 -6.76 5.62
N LYS A 219 -14.94 -6.57 5.93
CA LYS A 219 -15.85 -5.74 5.11
C LYS A 219 -15.45 -4.26 5.06
N LEU A 220 -14.89 -3.71 6.15
CA LEU A 220 -14.36 -2.35 6.17
C LEU A 220 -13.16 -2.23 5.22
N LEU A 221 -12.20 -3.15 5.31
CA LEU A 221 -11.03 -3.15 4.45
C LEU A 221 -11.40 -3.35 2.98
N ASP A 222 -12.38 -4.23 2.70
CA ASP A 222 -12.89 -4.42 1.34
C ASP A 222 -13.55 -3.16 0.78
N ALA A 223 -14.36 -2.47 1.58
CA ALA A 223 -15.01 -1.23 1.16
C ALA A 223 -13.99 -0.11 0.91
N LEU A 224 -12.92 -0.02 1.72
CA LEU A 224 -11.82 0.91 1.50
C LEU A 224 -11.01 0.56 0.24
N ASP A 225 -10.70 -0.71 0.03
CA ASP A 225 -10.01 -1.16 -1.18
C ASP A 225 -10.82 -0.92 -2.46
N ASP A 226 -12.13 -1.01 -2.35
CA ASP A 226 -13.08 -0.82 -3.44
C ASP A 226 -13.30 0.63 -3.83
N ASP A 227 -12.94 1.59 -2.99
CA ASP A 227 -13.05 3.02 -3.28
C ASP A 227 -11.87 3.50 -4.13
N ASP A 228 -12.18 4.09 -5.29
CA ASP A 228 -11.17 4.60 -6.24
C ASP A 228 -10.35 5.77 -5.68
N ASP A 229 -10.87 6.48 -4.68
CA ASP A 229 -10.15 7.59 -4.04
C ASP A 229 -9.12 7.09 -3.02
N VAL A 230 -9.28 5.89 -2.47
CA VAL A 230 -8.35 5.29 -1.50
C VAL A 230 -7.12 4.73 -2.21
N GLN A 231 -5.94 5.19 -1.82
CA GLN A 231 -4.66 4.67 -2.31
C GLN A 231 -4.20 3.51 -1.44
N ASN A 232 -4.14 3.74 -0.13
CA ASN A 232 -3.71 2.77 0.86
C ASN A 232 -4.60 2.81 2.09
N ALA A 233 -4.78 1.66 2.75
CA ALA A 233 -5.36 1.54 4.07
C ALA A 233 -4.37 0.76 4.96
N TRP A 234 -3.94 1.39 6.03
CA TRP A 234 -3.00 0.86 7.02
C TRP A 234 -3.74 0.60 8.31
N HIS A 235 -3.42 -0.48 9.02
CA HIS A 235 -4.13 -0.83 10.25
C HIS A 235 -3.25 -1.60 11.23
N THR A 236 -3.71 -1.67 12.48
CA THR A 236 -3.01 -2.37 13.58
C THR A 236 -3.51 -3.79 13.81
N LEU A 237 -4.32 -4.37 12.92
CA LEU A 237 -4.77 -5.76 13.03
C LEU A 237 -3.58 -6.70 12.83
N GLU A 238 -3.38 -7.64 13.77
CA GLU A 238 -2.31 -8.63 13.74
C GLU A 238 -2.68 -9.87 12.92
N ASN A 239 -3.86 -10.41 13.18
CA ASN A 239 -4.33 -11.67 12.59
C ASN A 239 -5.18 -11.46 11.34
N GLU A 240 -4.61 -10.86 10.30
CA GLU A 240 -5.29 -10.65 9.02
C GLU A 240 -5.71 -11.95 8.32
N GLU A 241 -5.00 -13.04 8.54
CA GLU A 241 -5.31 -14.36 7.99
C GLU A 241 -6.64 -14.93 8.48
N ASP A 242 -7.20 -14.37 9.55
CA ASP A 242 -8.50 -14.76 10.09
C ASP A 242 -9.68 -13.98 9.50
N LEU A 243 -9.44 -12.95 8.69
CA LEU A 243 -10.49 -12.10 8.11
C LEU A 243 -11.41 -12.83 7.13
N ASP A 244 -10.93 -13.89 6.49
CA ASP A 244 -11.62 -14.63 5.44
C ASP A 244 -12.17 -16.00 5.91
N ARG A 245 -12.26 -16.23 7.23
CA ARG A 245 -12.78 -17.47 7.84
C ARG A 245 -14.24 -17.40 8.21
#